data_1b391bf1ebb2688e3c34c4daed12228c
#
_entry.id   1b391bf1ebb2688e3c34c4daed12228c
#
_cell.length_a   1.000
_cell.length_b   1.000
_cell.length_c   1.000
_cell.angle_alpha   90.00
_cell.angle_beta   90.00
_cell.angle_gamma   90.00
#
_symmetry.space_group_name_H-M   'P 1'
#
loop_
_entity.id
_entity.type
_entity.pdbx_description
1 polymer ?
#
loop_
_entity_poly.entity_id
_entity_poly.type
_entity_poly.pdbx_seq_one_letter_code
_entity_poly.pdbx_strand_id
1 'polypeptide(L)'
;MTQKDTLETVSLPFGAMVMAGSVGGGLGLLGGWLAYPSVPMSSIVHGALAGSGGYVLGSMVLLPWVARPLEQWMAIWPGALLSRLLATGILAWLLYFRPPEGDDGFRTALVVSHVVSIFLDAAFLARWSRSLGQNPVHESE
;
A
#
# COMPACT_ATOMS: atom_id res chain seq x y z
N MET A 1 9.05 42.82 0.98
CA MET A 1 9.80 41.57 1.16
C MET A 1 8.78 40.46 1.31
N THR A 2 8.51 39.75 0.26
CA THR A 2 7.59 38.64 0.28
C THR A 2 8.25 37.49 1.05
N GLN A 3 7.70 37.19 2.23
CA GLN A 3 8.00 36.02 3.00
C GLN A 3 7.55 34.83 2.13
N LYS A 4 8.49 34.26 1.41
CA LYS A 4 8.29 33.02 0.68
C LYS A 4 8.13 31.96 1.76
N ASP A 5 6.88 31.58 2.01
CA ASP A 5 6.56 30.44 2.86
C ASP A 5 7.45 29.31 2.40
N THR A 6 8.42 28.94 3.22
CA THR A 6 9.20 27.73 3.04
C THR A 6 8.24 26.59 3.25
N LEU A 7 7.58 26.18 2.17
CA LEU A 7 6.70 25.02 2.16
C LEU A 7 7.50 23.84 2.70
N GLU A 8 7.15 23.43 3.91
CA GLU A 8 7.80 22.33 4.60
C GLU A 8 7.66 21.08 3.73
N THR A 9 8.77 20.58 3.20
CA THR A 9 8.77 19.40 2.35
C THR A 9 8.91 18.17 3.22
N VAL A 10 8.06 17.18 2.98
CA VAL A 10 8.05 15.92 3.72
C VAL A 10 8.18 14.74 2.78
N SER A 11 8.87 13.70 3.23
CA SER A 11 8.91 12.41 2.55
C SER A 11 7.88 11.48 3.16
N LEU A 12 7.25 10.64 2.32
CA LEU A 12 6.35 9.62 2.83
C LEU A 12 7.16 8.52 3.55
N PRO A 13 6.63 7.98 4.64
CA PRO A 13 7.30 6.90 5.37
C PRO A 13 7.17 5.57 4.63
N PHE A 14 8.10 5.33 3.72
CA PHE A 14 8.13 4.11 2.89
C PHE A 14 8.10 2.82 3.72
N GLY A 15 8.79 2.81 4.87
CA GLY A 15 8.77 1.66 5.78
C GLY A 15 7.38 1.27 6.27
N ALA A 16 6.50 2.25 6.50
CA ALA A 16 5.12 1.96 6.89
C ALA A 16 4.29 1.39 5.73
N MET A 17 4.56 1.81 4.50
CA MET A 17 3.93 1.21 3.32
C MET A 17 4.35 -0.25 3.14
N VAL A 18 5.63 -0.57 3.33
CA VAL A 18 6.13 -1.94 3.30
C VAL A 18 5.49 -2.77 4.41
N MET A 19 5.38 -2.22 5.63
CA MET A 19 4.67 -2.89 6.74
C MET A 19 3.20 -3.14 6.41
N ALA A 20 2.48 -2.16 5.86
CA ALA A 20 1.09 -2.32 5.46
C ALA A 20 0.92 -3.44 4.42
N GLY A 21 1.81 -3.48 3.41
CA GLY A 21 1.85 -4.57 2.44
C GLY A 21 2.13 -5.94 3.07
N SER A 22 3.08 -6.02 4.00
CA SER A 22 3.44 -7.26 4.69
C SER A 22 2.30 -7.80 5.57
N VAL A 23 1.66 -6.92 6.35
CA VAL A 23 0.49 -7.28 7.17
C VAL A 23 -0.68 -7.69 6.27
N GLY A 24 -0.95 -6.93 5.20
CA GLY A 24 -1.97 -7.27 4.23
C GLY A 24 -1.72 -8.64 3.59
N GLY A 25 -0.48 -8.91 3.21
CA GLY A 25 -0.07 -10.23 2.68
C GLY A 25 -0.32 -11.37 3.67
N GLY A 26 0.08 -11.19 4.92
CA GLY A 26 -0.16 -12.17 5.99
C GLY A 26 -1.64 -12.44 6.24
N LEU A 27 -2.46 -11.39 6.29
CA LEU A 27 -3.91 -11.53 6.46
C LEU A 27 -4.57 -12.12 5.21
N GLY A 28 -4.06 -11.84 4.02
CA GLY A 28 -4.51 -12.48 2.78
C GLY A 28 -4.24 -13.98 2.75
N LEU A 29 -3.04 -14.39 3.20
CA LEU A 29 -2.70 -15.82 3.37
C LEU A 29 -3.65 -16.49 4.36
N LEU A 30 -3.85 -15.90 5.52
CA LEU A 30 -4.73 -16.43 6.55
C LEU A 30 -6.17 -16.52 6.06
N GLY A 31 -6.69 -15.46 5.44
CA GLY A 31 -8.05 -15.40 4.90
C GLY A 31 -8.28 -16.44 3.80
N GLY A 32 -7.34 -16.58 2.86
CA GLY A 32 -7.41 -17.59 1.81
C GLY A 32 -7.40 -19.01 2.37
N TRP A 33 -6.52 -19.29 3.32
CA TRP A 33 -6.43 -20.60 3.96
C TRP A 33 -7.69 -20.96 4.77
N LEU A 34 -8.22 -20.01 5.56
CA LEU A 34 -9.42 -20.25 6.36
C LEU A 34 -10.68 -20.43 5.49
N ALA A 35 -10.79 -19.65 4.41
CA ALA A 35 -11.95 -19.74 3.52
C ALA A 35 -11.93 -20.97 2.62
N TYR A 36 -10.74 -21.41 2.22
CA TYR A 36 -10.56 -22.49 1.23
C TYR A 36 -9.46 -23.47 1.66
N PRO A 37 -9.66 -24.27 2.72
CA PRO A 37 -8.65 -25.16 3.26
C PRO A 37 -8.27 -26.31 2.32
N SER A 38 -9.10 -26.61 1.32
CA SER A 38 -8.87 -27.65 0.32
C SER A 38 -8.06 -27.18 -0.90
N VAL A 39 -7.86 -25.85 -1.04
CA VAL A 39 -7.12 -25.26 -2.15
C VAL A 39 -5.61 -25.39 -1.88
N PRO A 40 -4.79 -25.66 -2.91
CA PRO A 40 -3.34 -25.73 -2.76
C PRO A 40 -2.78 -24.42 -2.17
N MET A 41 -1.95 -24.54 -1.14
CA MET A 41 -1.34 -23.38 -0.46
C MET A 41 -0.56 -22.49 -1.42
N SER A 42 0.02 -23.06 -2.47
CA SER A 42 0.71 -22.31 -3.53
C SER A 42 -0.19 -21.29 -4.21
N SER A 43 -1.45 -21.63 -4.46
CA SER A 43 -2.43 -20.72 -5.07
C SER A 43 -2.71 -19.51 -4.15
N ILE A 44 -2.92 -19.79 -2.87
CA ILE A 44 -3.16 -18.75 -1.84
C ILE A 44 -1.94 -17.83 -1.70
N VAL A 45 -0.73 -18.41 -1.68
CA VAL A 45 0.53 -17.66 -1.62
C VAL A 45 0.68 -16.74 -2.84
N HIS A 46 0.42 -17.23 -4.05
CA HIS A 46 0.48 -16.39 -5.26
C HIS A 46 -0.53 -15.25 -5.22
N GLY A 47 -1.75 -15.50 -4.73
CA GLY A 47 -2.75 -14.44 -4.54
C GLY A 47 -2.31 -13.37 -3.55
N ALA A 48 -1.80 -13.78 -2.39
CA ALA A 48 -1.29 -12.87 -1.37
C ALA A 48 -0.09 -12.05 -1.89
N LEU A 49 0.83 -12.68 -2.62
CA LEU A 49 1.96 -12.00 -3.24
C LEU A 49 1.52 -11.02 -4.32
N ALA A 50 0.51 -11.36 -5.14
CA ALA A 50 -0.03 -10.44 -6.12
C ALA A 50 -0.66 -9.20 -5.45
N GLY A 51 -1.44 -9.39 -4.39
CA GLY A 51 -2.11 -8.31 -3.68
C GLY A 51 -1.14 -7.38 -2.94
N SER A 52 -0.30 -7.96 -2.07
CA SER A 52 0.66 -7.19 -1.26
C SER A 52 1.83 -6.66 -2.09
N GLY A 53 2.37 -7.46 -3.00
CA GLY A 53 3.46 -7.07 -3.89
C GLY A 53 3.03 -5.95 -4.85
N GLY A 54 1.84 -6.07 -5.45
CA GLY A 54 1.28 -5.03 -6.32
C GLY A 54 1.04 -3.72 -5.58
N TYR A 55 0.57 -3.79 -4.33
CA TYR A 55 0.44 -2.61 -3.48
C TYR A 55 1.80 -1.92 -3.24
N VAL A 56 2.86 -2.68 -2.87
CA VAL A 56 4.19 -2.12 -2.61
C VAL A 56 4.81 -1.56 -3.89
N LEU A 57 4.79 -2.32 -4.99
CA LEU A 57 5.35 -1.88 -6.28
C LEU A 57 4.62 -0.64 -6.82
N GLY A 58 3.30 -0.62 -6.75
CA GLY A 58 2.52 0.55 -7.16
C GLY A 58 2.79 1.78 -6.30
N SER A 59 3.13 1.58 -5.01
CA SER A 59 3.55 2.67 -4.12
C SER A 59 4.95 3.20 -4.45
N MET A 60 5.86 2.37 -4.94
CA MET A 60 7.21 2.80 -5.35
C MET A 60 7.20 3.78 -6.52
N VAL A 61 6.21 3.70 -7.40
CA VAL A 61 6.05 4.62 -8.54
C VAL A 61 5.91 6.07 -8.08
N LEU A 62 5.42 6.30 -6.88
CA LEU A 62 5.28 7.63 -6.28
C LEU A 62 6.59 8.26 -5.83
N LEU A 63 7.67 7.49 -5.83
CA LEU A 63 8.95 7.92 -5.26
C LEU A 63 8.77 8.48 -3.82
N PRO A 64 8.29 7.65 -2.87
CA PRO A 64 7.94 8.11 -1.53
C PRO A 64 9.11 8.71 -0.74
N TRP A 65 10.34 8.41 -1.14
CA TRP A 65 11.56 8.97 -0.56
C TRP A 65 11.91 10.38 -1.05
N VAL A 66 11.22 10.89 -2.09
CA VAL A 66 11.42 12.25 -2.58
C VAL A 66 10.60 13.21 -1.72
N ALA A 67 11.28 14.15 -1.06
CA ALA A 67 10.62 15.18 -0.26
C ALA A 67 9.82 16.14 -1.16
N ARG A 68 8.55 16.34 -0.84
CA ARG A 68 7.62 17.21 -1.57
C ARG A 68 6.74 17.97 -0.59
N PRO A 69 6.20 19.15 -0.97
CA PRO A 69 5.18 19.83 -0.19
C PRO A 69 3.95 18.94 0.03
N LEU A 70 3.32 19.05 1.20
CA LEU A 70 2.15 18.24 1.56
C LEU A 70 1.02 18.35 0.53
N GLU A 71 0.81 19.53 -0.04
CA GLU A 71 -0.20 19.78 -1.09
C GLU A 71 0.05 18.93 -2.35
N GLN A 72 1.31 18.76 -2.74
CA GLN A 72 1.67 17.91 -3.88
C GLN A 72 1.39 16.44 -3.58
N TRP A 73 1.62 15.98 -2.34
CA TRP A 73 1.26 14.63 -1.93
C TRP A 73 -0.24 14.38 -2.05
N MET A 74 -1.06 15.34 -1.60
CA MET A 74 -2.53 15.25 -1.73
C MET A 74 -2.99 15.17 -3.19
N ALA A 75 -2.35 15.93 -4.09
CA ALA A 75 -2.68 15.92 -5.52
C ALA A 75 -2.27 14.61 -6.23
N ILE A 76 -1.16 14.00 -5.81
CA ILE A 76 -0.63 12.76 -6.40
C ILE A 76 -1.38 11.52 -5.90
N TRP A 77 -2.03 11.60 -4.75
CA TRP A 77 -2.66 10.47 -4.07
C TRP A 77 -3.66 9.66 -4.92
N PRO A 78 -4.56 10.26 -5.70
CA PRO A 78 -5.44 9.50 -6.61
C PRO A 78 -4.66 8.68 -7.64
N GLY A 79 -3.55 9.25 -8.16
CA GLY A 79 -2.64 8.53 -9.05
C GLY A 79 -1.96 7.33 -8.37
N ALA A 80 -1.71 7.44 -7.07
CA ALA A 80 -1.19 6.35 -6.26
C ALA A 80 -2.13 5.14 -6.22
N LEU A 81 -3.40 5.38 -6.01
CA LEU A 81 -4.39 4.31 -6.00
C LEU A 81 -4.44 3.60 -7.35
N LEU A 82 -4.42 4.38 -8.43
CA LEU A 82 -4.42 3.83 -9.78
C LEU A 82 -3.16 2.99 -10.06
N SER A 83 -1.97 3.48 -9.71
CA SER A 83 -0.71 2.74 -9.89
C SER A 83 -0.68 1.44 -9.09
N ARG A 84 -1.23 1.42 -7.87
CA ARG A 84 -1.37 0.21 -7.04
C ARG A 84 -2.32 -0.81 -7.67
N LEU A 85 -3.46 -0.36 -8.17
CA LEU A 85 -4.42 -1.24 -8.85
C LEU A 85 -3.81 -1.84 -10.12
N LEU A 86 -3.13 -1.03 -10.93
CA LEU A 86 -2.46 -1.50 -12.14
C LEU A 86 -1.35 -2.51 -11.82
N ALA A 87 -0.48 -2.22 -10.86
CA ALA A 87 0.58 -3.12 -10.45
C ALA A 87 0.01 -4.45 -9.89
N THR A 88 -1.04 -4.38 -9.08
CA THR A 88 -1.73 -5.58 -8.57
C THR A 88 -2.36 -6.37 -9.70
N GLY A 89 -3.00 -5.73 -10.67
CA GLY A 89 -3.58 -6.38 -11.84
C GLY A 89 -2.54 -7.07 -12.70
N ILE A 90 -1.40 -6.42 -12.95
CA ILE A 90 -0.28 -7.00 -13.71
C ILE A 90 0.30 -8.22 -12.97
N LEU A 91 0.57 -8.10 -11.67
CA LEU A 91 1.07 -9.22 -10.87
C LEU A 91 0.05 -10.36 -10.78
N ALA A 92 -1.23 -10.05 -10.60
CA ALA A 92 -2.29 -11.03 -10.60
C ALA A 92 -2.33 -11.79 -11.93
N TRP A 93 -2.25 -11.09 -13.05
CA TRP A 93 -2.20 -11.70 -14.37
C TRP A 93 -0.98 -12.59 -14.54
N LEU A 94 0.21 -12.14 -14.15
CA LEU A 94 1.46 -12.90 -14.27
C LEU A 94 1.47 -14.16 -13.39
N LEU A 95 0.92 -14.08 -12.18
CA LEU A 95 0.93 -15.16 -11.22
C LEU A 95 -0.25 -16.13 -11.40
N TYR A 96 -1.36 -15.65 -11.95
CA TYR A 96 -2.57 -16.46 -12.20
C TYR A 96 -2.35 -17.59 -13.21
N PHE A 97 -1.50 -17.40 -14.21
CA PHE A 97 -1.22 -18.44 -15.20
C PHE A 97 -0.32 -19.57 -14.69
N ARG A 98 0.13 -19.51 -13.45
CA ARG A 98 1.03 -20.49 -12.85
C ARG A 98 0.39 -21.50 -11.89
N PRO A 99 -0.69 -21.17 -11.14
CA PRO A 99 -1.29 -22.17 -10.25
C PRO A 99 -2.20 -23.10 -11.03
N PRO A 100 -1.98 -24.43 -10.94
CA PRO A 100 -2.98 -25.40 -11.32
C PRO A 100 -4.07 -25.38 -10.24
N GLU A 101 -5.31 -25.25 -10.60
CA GLU A 101 -6.49 -25.54 -9.79
C GLU A 101 -6.58 -24.79 -8.43
N GLY A 102 -7.45 -23.84 -8.28
CA GLY A 102 -7.73 -23.19 -7.02
C GLY A 102 -7.96 -21.67 -7.11
N ASP A 103 -8.76 -21.28 -8.07
CA ASP A 103 -9.07 -19.90 -8.40
C ASP A 103 -9.58 -19.09 -7.22
N ASP A 104 -10.43 -19.66 -6.37
CA ASP A 104 -11.09 -18.93 -5.29
C ASP A 104 -10.13 -18.60 -4.14
N GLY A 105 -9.21 -19.50 -3.82
CA GLY A 105 -8.17 -19.25 -2.81
C GLY A 105 -7.22 -18.15 -3.25
N PHE A 106 -6.80 -18.15 -4.52
CA PHE A 106 -5.99 -17.08 -5.11
C PHE A 106 -6.71 -15.73 -5.06
N ARG A 107 -7.95 -15.67 -5.56
CA ARG A 107 -8.74 -14.44 -5.61
C ARG A 107 -8.98 -13.87 -4.22
N THR A 108 -9.36 -14.72 -3.26
CA THR A 108 -9.61 -14.30 -1.89
C THR A 108 -8.35 -13.75 -1.24
N ALA A 109 -7.23 -14.45 -1.35
CA ALA A 109 -5.97 -14.00 -0.80
C ALA A 109 -5.50 -12.68 -1.42
N LEU A 110 -5.66 -12.52 -2.75
CA LEU A 110 -5.34 -11.29 -3.48
C LEU A 110 -6.19 -10.12 -3.00
N VAL A 111 -7.52 -10.29 -2.97
CA VAL A 111 -8.44 -9.21 -2.58
C VAL A 111 -8.22 -8.81 -1.13
N VAL A 112 -8.14 -9.77 -0.21
CA VAL A 112 -7.90 -9.49 1.20
C VAL A 112 -6.56 -8.78 1.41
N SER A 113 -5.48 -9.28 0.80
CA SER A 113 -4.16 -8.64 0.90
C SER A 113 -4.18 -7.20 0.43
N HIS A 114 -4.76 -6.95 -0.74
CA HIS A 114 -4.77 -5.62 -1.36
C HIS A 114 -5.63 -4.63 -0.57
N VAL A 115 -6.85 -5.04 -0.21
CA VAL A 115 -7.80 -4.21 0.54
C VAL A 115 -7.26 -3.87 1.91
N VAL A 116 -6.75 -4.85 2.66
CA VAL A 116 -6.15 -4.61 3.98
C VAL A 116 -4.95 -3.66 3.88
N SER A 117 -4.07 -3.84 2.89
CA SER A 117 -2.92 -2.94 2.69
C SER A 117 -3.36 -1.50 2.45
N ILE A 118 -4.41 -1.26 1.65
CA ILE A 118 -4.95 0.08 1.40
C ILE A 118 -5.54 0.69 2.69
N PHE A 119 -6.31 -0.09 3.46
CA PHE A 119 -6.89 0.41 4.71
C PHE A 119 -5.83 0.77 5.75
N LEU A 120 -4.80 -0.05 5.91
CA LEU A 120 -3.70 0.23 6.81
C LEU A 120 -2.93 1.48 6.39
N ASP A 121 -2.69 1.63 5.10
CA ASP A 121 -2.03 2.80 4.53
C ASP A 121 -2.85 4.08 4.77
N ALA A 122 -4.15 4.04 4.51
CA ALA A 122 -5.04 5.17 4.76
C ALA A 122 -5.08 5.55 6.25
N ALA A 123 -5.16 4.58 7.15
CA ALA A 123 -5.13 4.80 8.60
C ALA A 123 -3.79 5.40 9.04
N PHE A 124 -2.69 4.89 8.48
CA PHE A 124 -1.34 5.39 8.77
C PHE A 124 -1.17 6.83 8.31
N LEU A 125 -1.57 7.16 7.08
CA LEU A 125 -1.48 8.52 6.54
C LEU A 125 -2.33 9.51 7.31
N ALA A 126 -3.54 9.12 7.70
CA ALA A 126 -4.39 9.95 8.54
C ALA A 126 -3.75 10.23 9.90
N ARG A 127 -2.98 9.31 10.45
CA ARG A 127 -2.24 9.49 11.69
C ARG A 127 -1.00 10.37 11.50
N TRP A 128 -0.27 10.10 10.43
CA TRP A 128 0.94 10.86 10.07
C TRP A 128 0.63 12.32 9.76
N SER A 129 -0.40 12.61 8.97
CA SER A 129 -0.81 13.99 8.66
C SER A 129 -1.20 14.78 9.91
N ARG A 130 -1.84 14.12 10.90
CA ARG A 130 -2.14 14.74 12.19
C ARG A 130 -0.89 15.05 13.00
N SER A 131 0.13 14.22 12.98
CA SER A 131 1.38 14.47 13.70
C SER A 131 2.16 15.66 13.14
N LEU A 132 2.05 15.94 11.85
CA LEU A 132 2.68 17.11 11.23
C LEU A 132 1.99 18.44 11.67
N GLY A 133 0.66 18.41 11.88
CA GLY A 133 -0.08 19.59 12.33
C GLY A 133 0.05 19.89 13.83
N GLN A 134 0.66 18.99 14.61
CA GLN A 134 0.77 19.12 16.07
C GLN A 134 2.14 19.60 16.56
N ASN A 135 3.11 19.80 15.70
CA ASN A 135 4.38 20.43 16.07
C ASN A 135 4.21 21.95 15.93
N PRO A 136 3.80 22.68 16.99
CA PRO A 136 3.91 24.12 16.97
C PRO A 136 5.41 24.45 16.88
N VAL A 137 5.74 25.27 15.89
CA VAL A 137 7.05 25.92 15.84
C VAL A 137 7.27 26.55 17.22
N HIS A 138 8.22 26.02 17.99
CA HIS A 138 8.72 26.74 19.14
C HIS A 138 9.31 28.04 18.60
N GLU A 139 8.52 29.11 18.64
CA GLU A 139 9.04 30.48 18.57
C GLU A 139 9.99 30.61 19.73
N SER A 140 11.29 30.44 19.44
CA SER A 140 12.35 30.82 20.34
C SER A 140 12.37 32.34 20.36
N GLU A 141 11.79 32.94 21.41
CA GLU A 141 12.07 34.31 21.84
C GLU A 141 13.55 34.53 22.10
#